data_912ddb9ba9580d372e9ec35917cc2bdd
#
_entry.id   912ddb9ba9580d372e9ec35917cc2bdd
#
_cell.length_a   1.000
_cell.length_b   1.000
_cell.length_c   1.000
_cell.angle_alpha   90.00
_cell.angle_beta   90.00
_cell.angle_gamma   90.00
#
_symmetry.space_group_name_H-M   'P 1'
#
loop_
_entity.id
_entity.type
_entity.pdbx_description
1 polymer ?
#
loop_
_entity_poly.entity_id
_entity_poly.type
_entity_poly.pdbx_seq_one_letter_code
_entity_poly.pdbx_strand_id
1 'polypeptide(L)'
;IGTPTIVQQTSMTPTLKENERLWLNRWCRTMKKMPERGDIITVEAPSVTKVTEENVDLSNPVAIYNYEPQGALKKFAYYVLESGKKSYIKRVIGLPGDYVEIKDGGVYINGEKLKEDYLKSGVVTDMIQGARDVSYFNNFTVPENCVFAMGDNRPGSTDCRSFGCIPLEKI
;
A
#
# COMPACT_ATOMS: atom_id res chain seq x y z
N ILE A 1 7.13 -21.25 4.68
CA ILE A 1 6.25 -21.29 5.87
C ILE A 1 5.16 -20.25 5.62
N GLY A 2 3.90 -20.68 5.65
CA GLY A 2 2.74 -19.80 5.51
C GLY A 2 2.16 -19.49 6.89
N THR A 3 1.60 -18.29 7.05
CA THR A 3 0.87 -17.88 8.27
C THR A 3 -0.59 -17.67 7.92
N PRO A 4 -1.54 -18.33 8.61
CA PRO A 4 -2.95 -18.07 8.41
C PRO A 4 -3.27 -16.66 8.92
N THR A 5 -4.03 -15.90 8.14
CA THR A 5 -4.51 -14.58 8.52
C THR A 5 -5.98 -14.42 8.12
N ILE A 6 -6.66 -13.48 8.75
CA ILE A 6 -8.06 -13.16 8.47
C ILE A 6 -8.13 -11.72 7.95
N VAL A 7 -8.84 -11.54 6.85
CA VAL A 7 -9.11 -10.22 6.28
C VAL A 7 -10.10 -9.48 7.18
N GLN A 8 -9.65 -8.40 7.82
CA GLN A 8 -10.49 -7.60 8.73
C GLN A 8 -10.99 -6.29 8.09
N GLN A 9 -10.65 -6.06 6.82
CA GLN A 9 -10.94 -4.79 6.13
C GLN A 9 -11.59 -5.02 4.77
N THR A 10 -12.39 -4.06 4.34
CA THR A 10 -13.09 -4.07 3.05
C THR A 10 -12.29 -3.42 1.92
N SER A 11 -11.06 -2.96 2.18
CA SER A 11 -10.25 -2.20 1.21
C SER A 11 -9.87 -2.98 -0.05
N MET A 12 -9.96 -4.30 -0.02
CA MET A 12 -9.65 -5.19 -1.16
C MET A 12 -10.89 -5.81 -1.81
N THR A 13 -12.08 -5.36 -1.45
CA THR A 13 -13.32 -5.80 -2.11
C THR A 13 -13.36 -5.30 -3.56
N PRO A 14 -13.74 -6.13 -4.55
CA PRO A 14 -14.35 -7.45 -4.43
C PRO A 14 -13.36 -8.62 -4.36
N THR A 15 -12.07 -8.38 -4.56
CA THR A 15 -11.05 -9.44 -4.69
C THR A 15 -10.92 -10.28 -3.42
N LEU A 16 -10.90 -9.61 -2.26
CA LEU A 16 -10.91 -10.27 -0.95
C LEU A 16 -12.13 -9.80 -0.15
N LYS A 17 -12.80 -10.74 0.49
CA LYS A 17 -13.98 -10.46 1.33
C LYS A 17 -13.56 -10.33 2.78
N GLU A 18 -14.31 -9.53 3.54
CA GLU A 18 -14.15 -9.45 4.98
C GLU A 18 -14.35 -10.84 5.63
N ASN A 19 -13.55 -11.15 6.64
CA ASN A 19 -13.47 -12.44 7.33
C ASN A 19 -12.96 -13.62 6.48
N GLU A 20 -12.50 -13.39 5.26
CA GLU A 20 -11.84 -14.41 4.46
C GLU A 20 -10.51 -14.84 5.09
N ARG A 21 -10.24 -16.14 5.07
CA ARG A 21 -8.99 -16.71 5.58
C ARG A 21 -7.97 -16.83 4.46
N LEU A 22 -6.81 -16.26 4.67
CA LEU A 22 -5.71 -16.27 3.70
C LEU A 22 -4.47 -16.94 4.29
N TRP A 23 -3.65 -17.49 3.40
CA TRP A 23 -2.30 -17.96 3.73
C TRP A 23 -1.28 -16.94 3.23
N LEU A 24 -0.60 -16.25 4.15
CA LEU A 24 0.47 -15.34 3.79
C LEU A 24 1.74 -16.13 3.48
N ASN A 25 2.26 -15.94 2.27
CA ASN A 25 3.53 -16.53 1.87
C ASN A 25 4.71 -15.67 2.37
N ARG A 26 5.32 -16.10 3.47
CA ARG A 26 6.47 -15.39 4.07
C ARG A 26 7.82 -15.63 3.39
N TRP A 27 7.89 -16.55 2.43
CA TRP A 27 9.13 -16.81 1.70
C TRP A 27 9.60 -15.61 0.91
N CYS A 28 8.69 -14.87 0.31
CA CYS A 28 9.03 -13.66 -0.47
C CYS A 28 9.78 -12.64 0.40
N ARG A 29 9.31 -12.40 1.62
CA ARG A 29 9.97 -11.53 2.60
C ARG A 29 11.35 -12.07 3.01
N THR A 30 11.45 -13.36 3.32
CA THR A 30 12.71 -14.00 3.75
C THR A 30 13.76 -13.97 2.64
N MET A 31 13.33 -14.17 1.39
CA MET A 31 14.21 -14.15 0.22
C MET A 31 14.41 -12.75 -0.37
N LYS A 32 13.80 -11.70 0.22
CA LYS A 32 13.81 -10.32 -0.30
C LYS A 32 13.40 -10.24 -1.77
N LYS A 33 12.45 -11.10 -2.19
CA LYS A 33 11.95 -11.08 -3.55
C LYS A 33 11.18 -9.78 -3.77
N MET A 34 11.54 -9.04 -4.83
CA MET A 34 10.78 -7.88 -5.27
C MET A 34 9.37 -8.32 -5.66
N PRO A 35 8.31 -7.68 -5.15
CA PRO A 35 6.96 -7.95 -5.60
C PRO A 35 6.78 -7.51 -7.06
N GLU A 36 5.88 -8.18 -7.75
CA GLU A 36 5.50 -7.84 -9.12
C GLU A 36 4.26 -6.93 -9.13
N ARG A 37 4.07 -6.18 -10.21
CA ARG A 37 2.85 -5.39 -10.39
C ARG A 37 1.63 -6.31 -10.42
N GLY A 38 0.60 -5.98 -9.64
CA GLY A 38 -0.60 -6.78 -9.47
C GLY A 38 -0.56 -7.73 -8.28
N ASP A 39 0.60 -7.97 -7.67
CA ASP A 39 0.69 -8.79 -6.46
C ASP A 39 -0.11 -8.18 -5.31
N ILE A 40 -0.77 -9.04 -4.53
CA ILE A 40 -1.41 -8.66 -3.28
C ILE A 40 -0.41 -8.86 -2.15
N ILE A 41 -0.09 -7.79 -1.46
CA ILE A 41 0.92 -7.75 -0.41
C ILE A 41 0.31 -7.35 0.95
N THR A 42 0.95 -7.79 2.01
CA THR A 42 0.67 -7.32 3.36
C THR A 42 1.74 -6.32 3.74
N VAL A 43 1.34 -5.13 4.16
CA VAL A 43 2.25 -4.05 4.50
C VAL A 43 2.03 -3.57 5.93
N GLU A 44 3.09 -3.14 6.58
CA GLU A 44 2.99 -2.47 7.87
C GLU A 44 2.21 -1.15 7.70
N ALA A 45 1.25 -0.89 8.57
CA ALA A 45 0.49 0.36 8.52
C ALA A 45 1.41 1.54 8.87
N PRO A 46 1.44 2.61 8.06
CA PRO A 46 2.24 3.79 8.35
C PRO A 46 1.72 4.51 9.60
N SER A 47 2.59 5.25 10.27
CA SER A 47 2.22 6.06 11.44
C SER A 47 1.33 7.23 11.06
N VAL A 48 1.50 7.76 9.85
CA VAL A 48 0.68 8.81 9.27
C VAL A 48 -0.12 8.20 8.13
N THR A 49 -1.43 8.08 8.30
CA THR A 49 -2.33 7.48 7.32
C THR A 49 -2.87 8.49 6.30
N LYS A 50 -2.70 9.78 6.56
CA LYS A 50 -3.04 10.88 5.67
C LYS A 50 -2.00 11.98 5.84
N VAL A 51 -1.29 12.29 4.77
CA VAL A 51 -0.34 13.40 4.75
C VAL A 51 -1.07 14.75 4.64
N THR A 52 -0.41 15.79 5.13
CA THR A 52 -0.84 17.19 5.09
C THR A 52 0.24 18.04 4.45
N GLU A 53 -0.05 19.31 4.16
CA GLU A 53 0.95 20.26 3.64
C GLU A 53 2.21 20.37 4.49
N GLU A 54 2.08 20.16 5.80
CA GLU A 54 3.18 20.28 6.75
C GLU A 54 4.14 19.08 6.74
N ASN A 55 3.66 17.90 6.34
CA ASN A 55 4.43 16.65 6.44
C ASN A 55 4.61 15.91 5.10
N VAL A 56 4.08 16.45 4.01
CA VAL A 56 4.27 15.87 2.68
C VAL A 56 5.62 16.27 2.10
N ASP A 57 6.34 15.28 1.59
CA ASP A 57 7.54 15.50 0.78
C ASP A 57 7.28 14.98 -0.64
N LEU A 58 7.01 15.90 -1.57
CA LEU A 58 6.76 15.56 -2.97
C LEU A 58 8.04 15.16 -3.72
N SER A 59 9.21 15.52 -3.21
CA SER A 59 10.50 15.10 -3.77
C SER A 59 10.85 13.66 -3.38
N ASN A 60 10.29 13.19 -2.27
CA ASN A 60 10.45 11.83 -1.77
C ASN A 60 9.12 11.33 -1.19
N PRO A 61 8.16 10.89 -2.02
CA PRO A 61 6.79 10.56 -1.63
C PRO A 61 6.71 9.22 -0.89
N VAL A 62 7.41 9.07 0.22
CA VAL A 62 7.49 7.85 1.05
C VAL A 62 6.60 7.97 2.28
N ALA A 63 5.93 6.88 2.63
CA ALA A 63 5.09 6.77 3.81
C ALA A 63 5.91 6.95 5.10
N ILE A 64 5.32 7.61 6.09
CA ILE A 64 5.99 7.98 7.35
C ILE A 64 5.79 6.88 8.39
N TYR A 65 6.90 6.36 8.91
CA TYR A 65 6.96 5.35 9.96
C TYR A 65 7.75 5.88 11.17
N ASN A 66 7.04 6.35 12.18
CA ASN A 66 7.65 6.96 13.37
C ASN A 66 7.87 5.97 14.53
N TYR A 67 7.34 4.74 14.41
CA TYR A 67 7.43 3.75 15.47
C TYR A 67 8.57 2.77 15.23
N GLU A 68 9.54 2.77 16.15
CA GLU A 68 10.53 1.71 16.28
C GLU A 68 10.46 1.14 17.70
N PRO A 69 10.28 -0.19 17.84
CA PRO A 69 10.30 -0.83 19.15
C PRO A 69 11.68 -0.70 19.79
N GLN A 70 11.73 -0.23 21.03
CA GLN A 70 12.96 -0.09 21.79
C GLN A 70 13.30 -1.37 22.57
N GLY A 71 14.57 -1.82 22.47
CA GLY A 71 15.08 -3.00 23.17
C GLY A 71 14.89 -4.32 22.40
N ALA A 72 15.83 -5.26 22.60
CA ALA A 72 15.92 -6.51 21.84
C ALA A 72 14.65 -7.38 21.92
N LEU A 73 14.06 -7.50 23.13
CA LEU A 73 12.87 -8.30 23.35
C LEU A 73 11.63 -7.73 22.65
N LYS A 74 11.46 -6.40 22.69
CA LYS A 74 10.36 -5.73 21.99
C LYS A 74 10.55 -5.77 20.46
N LYS A 75 11.80 -5.62 19.98
CA LYS A 75 12.12 -5.82 18.56
C LYS A 75 11.79 -7.23 18.10
N PHE A 76 12.16 -8.25 18.87
CA PHE A 76 11.83 -9.64 18.57
C PHE A 76 10.30 -9.86 18.53
N ALA A 77 9.57 -9.38 19.55
CA ALA A 77 8.11 -9.50 19.60
C ALA A 77 7.44 -8.77 18.39
N TYR A 78 7.92 -7.61 18.03
CA TYR A 78 7.37 -6.80 16.95
C TYR A 78 7.68 -7.37 15.56
N TYR A 79 8.96 -7.74 15.30
CA TYR A 79 9.39 -8.18 13.97
C TYR A 79 9.21 -9.67 13.71
N VAL A 80 9.25 -10.51 14.77
CA VAL A 80 9.15 -11.96 14.64
C VAL A 80 7.77 -12.47 14.98
N LEU A 81 7.19 -12.00 16.10
CA LEU A 81 5.86 -12.42 16.55
C LEU A 81 4.74 -11.52 16.03
N GLU A 82 5.08 -10.40 15.37
CA GLU A 82 4.15 -9.38 14.85
C GLU A 82 3.15 -8.86 15.90
N SER A 83 3.55 -8.92 17.20
CA SER A 83 2.73 -8.49 18.31
C SER A 83 2.52 -6.98 18.31
N GLY A 84 1.25 -6.54 18.23
CA GLY A 84 0.88 -5.12 18.20
C GLY A 84 1.07 -4.42 16.85
N LYS A 85 1.47 -5.14 15.80
CA LYS A 85 1.67 -4.60 14.47
C LYS A 85 0.34 -4.50 13.73
N LYS A 86 -0.02 -3.29 13.30
CA LYS A 86 -1.13 -3.10 12.37
C LYS A 86 -0.64 -3.33 10.95
N SER A 87 -1.36 -4.13 10.18
CA SER A 87 -1.02 -4.43 8.79
C SER A 87 -2.19 -4.13 7.87
N TYR A 88 -1.89 -3.67 6.66
CA TYR A 88 -2.84 -3.48 5.58
C TYR A 88 -2.59 -4.51 4.49
N ILE A 89 -3.64 -4.89 3.77
CA ILE A 89 -3.54 -5.70 2.55
C ILE A 89 -3.82 -4.77 1.38
N LYS A 90 -2.92 -4.72 0.40
CA LYS A 90 -3.00 -3.84 -0.77
C LYS A 90 -2.46 -4.55 -2.01
N ARG A 91 -2.80 -4.02 -3.18
CA ARG A 91 -2.28 -4.48 -4.47
C ARG A 91 -1.15 -3.56 -4.93
N VAL A 92 -0.06 -4.13 -5.39
CA VAL A 92 1.06 -3.40 -6.00
C VAL A 92 0.63 -2.83 -7.33
N ILE A 93 0.75 -1.52 -7.48
CA ILE A 93 0.37 -0.75 -8.68
C ILE A 93 1.61 -0.18 -9.36
N GLY A 94 2.50 0.47 -8.63
CA GLY A 94 3.74 1.03 -9.12
C GLY A 94 4.96 0.34 -8.50
N LEU A 95 5.96 0.07 -9.32
CA LEU A 95 7.26 -0.48 -8.95
C LEU A 95 8.31 0.63 -8.86
N PRO A 96 9.48 0.39 -8.22
CA PRO A 96 10.55 1.40 -8.19
C PRO A 96 10.88 1.96 -9.57
N GLY A 97 10.94 3.28 -9.68
CA GLY A 97 11.22 4.00 -10.93
C GLY A 97 10.02 4.22 -11.85
N ASP A 98 8.86 3.62 -11.57
CA ASP A 98 7.64 3.90 -12.35
C ASP A 98 7.16 5.33 -12.14
N TYR A 99 6.79 6.00 -13.22
CA TYR A 99 6.03 7.24 -13.15
C TYR A 99 4.53 6.92 -13.08
N VAL A 100 3.92 7.24 -11.96
CA VAL A 100 2.51 6.99 -11.67
C VAL A 100 1.71 8.27 -11.86
N GLU A 101 0.62 8.19 -12.59
CA GLU A 101 -0.36 9.28 -12.72
C GLU A 101 -1.77 8.74 -12.40
N ILE A 102 -2.51 9.49 -11.60
CA ILE A 102 -3.93 9.24 -11.36
C ILE A 102 -4.72 10.38 -12.01
N LYS A 103 -5.37 10.07 -13.11
CA LYS A 103 -6.11 11.04 -13.92
C LYS A 103 -7.23 10.33 -14.68
N ASP A 104 -8.23 11.09 -15.11
CA ASP A 104 -9.34 10.60 -15.96
C ASP A 104 -10.02 9.33 -15.41
N GLY A 105 -10.14 9.24 -14.08
CA GLY A 105 -10.78 8.11 -13.41
C GLY A 105 -10.00 6.81 -13.45
N GLY A 106 -8.70 6.85 -13.77
CA GLY A 106 -7.84 5.68 -13.89
C GLY A 106 -6.41 5.91 -13.44
N VAL A 107 -5.63 4.85 -13.49
CA VAL A 107 -4.19 4.86 -13.20
C VAL A 107 -3.41 4.71 -14.49
N TYR A 108 -2.36 5.50 -14.62
CA TYR A 108 -1.42 5.43 -15.74
C TYR A 108 -0.02 5.16 -15.18
N ILE A 109 0.69 4.26 -15.82
CA ILE A 109 2.07 3.90 -15.48
C ILE A 109 2.94 4.18 -16.69
N ASN A 110 3.94 5.06 -16.53
CA ASN A 110 4.85 5.46 -17.59
C ASN A 110 4.11 5.99 -18.85
N GLY A 111 2.98 6.67 -18.63
CA GLY A 111 2.13 7.23 -19.68
C GLY A 111 1.09 6.29 -20.28
N GLU A 112 1.12 4.99 -19.95
CA GLU A 112 0.15 4.00 -20.42
C GLU A 112 -0.92 3.73 -19.38
N LYS A 113 -2.19 3.67 -19.80
CA LYS A 113 -3.31 3.35 -18.90
C LYS A 113 -3.19 1.92 -18.42
N LEU A 114 -3.15 1.74 -17.09
CA LEU A 114 -3.12 0.43 -16.47
C LEU A 114 -4.44 -0.32 -16.70
N LYS A 115 -4.35 -1.56 -17.16
CA LYS A 115 -5.51 -2.45 -17.26
C LYS A 115 -5.79 -3.08 -15.91
N GLU A 116 -6.98 -2.83 -15.36
CA GLU A 116 -7.34 -3.20 -13.98
C GLU A 116 -8.61 -4.07 -13.95
N ASP A 117 -8.52 -5.27 -14.56
CA ASP A 117 -9.64 -6.21 -14.70
C ASP A 117 -10.16 -6.74 -13.34
N TYR A 118 -9.42 -6.54 -12.26
CA TYR A 118 -9.80 -6.92 -10.89
C TYR A 118 -10.75 -5.92 -10.23
N LEU A 119 -10.94 -4.75 -10.80
CA LEU A 119 -11.89 -3.77 -10.29
C LEU A 119 -13.33 -4.11 -10.71
N LYS A 120 -14.30 -3.70 -9.91
CA LYS A 120 -15.70 -3.74 -10.34
C LYS A 120 -15.90 -2.84 -11.55
N SER A 121 -16.79 -3.27 -12.46
CA SER A 121 -17.19 -2.42 -13.58
C SER A 121 -17.72 -1.07 -13.11
N GLY A 122 -17.28 0.00 -13.73
CA GLY A 122 -17.68 1.37 -13.41
C GLY A 122 -16.98 2.00 -12.19
N VAL A 123 -16.02 1.31 -11.58
CA VAL A 123 -15.21 1.91 -10.53
C VAL A 123 -14.29 2.96 -11.13
N VAL A 124 -14.36 4.15 -10.58
CA VAL A 124 -13.49 5.27 -10.92
C VAL A 124 -12.38 5.33 -9.87
N THR A 125 -11.14 5.32 -10.34
CA THR A 125 -10.00 5.61 -9.47
C THR A 125 -9.80 7.10 -9.42
N ASP A 126 -10.32 7.67 -8.37
CA ASP A 126 -10.14 9.07 -8.06
C ASP A 126 -9.18 9.24 -6.90
N MET A 127 -8.78 10.46 -6.71
CA MET A 127 -8.16 10.89 -5.48
C MET A 127 -9.17 10.72 -4.35
N ILE A 128 -8.72 10.41 -3.15
CA ILE A 128 -9.60 10.06 -2.05
C ILE A 128 -10.65 11.15 -1.83
N GLN A 129 -11.91 10.80 -2.04
CA GLN A 129 -13.03 11.67 -1.78
C GLN A 129 -13.14 11.97 -0.29
N GLY A 130 -13.30 13.25 0.05
CA GLY A 130 -13.54 13.73 1.43
C GLY A 130 -12.39 14.49 2.07
N ALA A 131 -11.23 14.56 1.43
CA ALA A 131 -10.29 15.59 1.73
C ALA A 131 -10.62 16.79 0.84
N ARG A 132 -10.98 17.91 1.44
CA ARG A 132 -11.03 19.21 0.73
C ARG A 132 -9.67 19.61 0.16
N ASP A 133 -8.69 18.75 0.25
CA ASP A 133 -7.31 19.07 0.09
C ASP A 133 -6.66 18.08 -0.85
N VAL A 134 -6.19 18.65 -1.91
CA VAL A 134 -5.08 18.28 -2.78
C VAL A 134 -4.54 16.89 -2.47
N SER A 135 -4.82 15.95 -3.32
CA SER A 135 -4.03 14.75 -3.31
C SER A 135 -2.64 15.08 -3.83
N TYR A 136 -1.69 14.97 -2.95
CA TYR A 136 -0.29 15.25 -3.25
C TYR A 136 0.33 14.18 -4.17
N PHE A 137 -0.26 12.98 -4.22
CA PHE A 137 0.30 11.83 -4.93
C PHE A 137 -0.47 11.47 -6.20
N ASN A 138 -0.84 12.46 -7.01
CA ASN A 138 -1.53 12.25 -8.28
C ASN A 138 -0.59 12.05 -9.48
N ASN A 139 0.65 12.53 -9.37
CA ASN A 139 1.71 12.32 -10.35
C ASN A 139 3.07 12.36 -9.67
N PHE A 140 3.81 11.28 -9.72
CA PHE A 140 5.12 11.17 -9.08
C PHE A 140 5.87 9.94 -9.61
N THR A 141 7.17 9.90 -9.38
CA THR A 141 7.98 8.71 -9.61
C THR A 141 8.09 7.91 -8.31
N VAL A 142 7.83 6.62 -8.38
CA VAL A 142 7.98 5.70 -7.23
C VAL A 142 9.46 5.67 -6.84
N PRO A 143 9.80 6.03 -5.58
CA PRO A 143 11.19 6.02 -5.12
C PRO A 143 11.83 4.64 -5.20
N GLU A 144 13.15 4.61 -5.29
CA GLU A 144 13.95 3.39 -5.18
C GLU A 144 13.62 2.66 -3.87
N ASN A 145 13.58 1.33 -3.93
CA ASN A 145 13.23 0.48 -2.79
C ASN A 145 11.82 0.69 -2.20
N CYS A 146 10.91 1.32 -2.95
CA CYS A 146 9.50 1.48 -2.56
C CYS A 146 8.57 0.88 -3.60
N VAL A 147 7.32 0.62 -3.19
CA VAL A 147 6.21 0.33 -4.10
C VAL A 147 5.05 1.28 -3.84
N PHE A 148 4.28 1.54 -4.88
CA PHE A 148 3.00 2.22 -4.76
C PHE A 148 1.88 1.17 -4.78
N ALA A 149 1.10 1.07 -3.72
CA ALA A 149 0.08 0.05 -3.57
C ALA A 149 -1.28 0.67 -3.22
N MET A 150 -2.34 0.09 -3.78
CA MET A 150 -3.71 0.58 -3.62
C MET A 150 -4.66 -0.55 -3.24
N GLY A 151 -5.76 -0.20 -2.59
CA GLY A 151 -6.86 -1.13 -2.40
C GLY A 151 -7.70 -1.29 -3.67
N ASP A 152 -8.27 -2.48 -3.87
CA ASP A 152 -9.19 -2.73 -4.99
C ASP A 152 -10.53 -2.02 -4.79
N ASN A 153 -10.93 -1.79 -3.54
CA ASN A 153 -12.06 -0.91 -3.20
C ASN A 153 -11.62 0.57 -3.24
N ARG A 154 -11.42 1.11 -4.43
CA ARG A 154 -10.86 2.45 -4.66
C ARG A 154 -11.49 3.55 -3.81
N PRO A 155 -12.83 3.66 -3.72
CA PRO A 155 -13.46 4.72 -2.90
C PRO A 155 -13.37 4.44 -1.39
N GLY A 156 -13.21 3.20 -0.96
CA GLY A 156 -13.20 2.77 0.44
C GLY A 156 -11.82 2.35 0.98
N SER A 157 -10.74 2.72 0.31
CA SER A 157 -9.39 2.32 0.69
C SER A 157 -8.53 3.50 1.13
N THR A 158 -7.99 3.41 2.34
CA THR A 158 -6.83 4.22 2.76
C THR A 158 -5.57 3.51 2.28
N ASP A 159 -4.84 4.11 1.35
CA ASP A 159 -3.69 3.51 0.69
C ASP A 159 -2.65 4.56 0.28
N CYS A 160 -1.70 4.19 -0.58
CA CYS A 160 -0.60 5.07 -0.97
C CYS A 160 -1.03 6.42 -1.57
N ARG A 161 -2.27 6.56 -2.04
CA ARG A 161 -2.82 7.86 -2.45
C ARG A 161 -2.92 8.85 -1.29
N SER A 162 -3.02 8.32 -0.05
CA SER A 162 -3.14 9.15 1.17
C SER A 162 -1.82 9.35 1.89
N PHE A 163 -0.94 8.35 1.90
CA PHE A 163 0.22 8.34 2.78
C PHE A 163 1.56 8.16 2.04
N GLY A 164 1.54 7.96 0.72
CA GLY A 164 2.76 7.80 -0.07
C GLY A 164 3.21 6.36 -0.27
N CYS A 165 4.38 6.19 -0.90
CA CYS A 165 4.94 4.90 -1.27
C CYS A 165 5.44 4.11 -0.05
N ILE A 166 5.35 2.80 -0.12
CA ILE A 166 5.72 1.87 0.97
C ILE A 166 7.13 1.34 0.73
N PRO A 167 8.07 1.52 1.67
CA PRO A 167 9.37 0.88 1.60
C PRO A 167 9.26 -0.66 1.56
N LEU A 168 10.08 -1.32 0.75
CA LEU A 168 10.09 -2.79 0.62
C LEU A 168 10.33 -3.51 1.95
N GLU A 169 11.06 -2.91 2.87
CA GLU A 169 11.29 -3.45 4.21
C GLU A 169 10.03 -3.50 5.10
N LYS A 170 8.97 -2.80 4.68
CA LYS A 170 7.68 -2.74 5.38
C LYS A 170 6.63 -3.71 4.80
N ILE A 171 7.02 -4.56 3.84
CA ILE A 171 6.20 -5.59 3.21
C ILE A 171 6.36 -6.93 3.91
#